data_b0699f3f8384759f1b2aaea8f2213f6a
#
_entry.id   b0699f3f8384759f1b2aaea8f2213f6a
#
_cell.length_a   1.000
_cell.length_b   1.000
_cell.length_c   1.000
_cell.angle_alpha   90.00
_cell.angle_beta   90.00
_cell.angle_gamma   90.00
#
_symmetry.space_group_name_H-M   'P 1'
#
loop_
_entity.id
_entity.type
_entity.pdbx_description
1 polymer ?
#
loop_
_entity_poly.entity_id
_entity_poly.type
_entity_poly.pdbx_seq_one_letter_code
_entity_poly.pdbx_strand_id
1 'polypeptide(L)'
;KDNRLKQWANQEYKYDAWGNLIEKTVGIVRWQTFTYDCENRLVKTETMADTQVESTSSYQYDSLGRRVGKQSEIKGQTEHKHFLWQGLRMLREESPGQNSLYLYEPGSYAPLARVDQKEGEAENKVYYYHTDQIGTPLEMTDAEGQIVWQAKYRAWGAVEKLVVNEVEQNLRFQGQYFDA
;
A
#
# COMPACT_ATOMS: atom_id res chain seq x y z
N LYS A 1 -26.55 -2.62 -11.96
CA LYS A 1 -26.29 -2.00 -13.25
C LYS A 1 -24.79 -1.72 -13.34
N ASP A 2 -24.10 -2.17 -14.36
CA ASP A 2 -22.68 -1.90 -14.64
C ASP A 2 -21.65 -2.54 -13.69
N ASN A 3 -21.95 -3.67 -13.03
CA ASN A 3 -21.09 -4.39 -12.08
C ASN A 3 -20.48 -3.52 -10.96
N ARG A 4 -21.12 -2.40 -10.63
CA ARG A 4 -20.68 -1.52 -9.55
C ARG A 4 -21.40 -1.85 -8.26
N LEU A 5 -20.62 -2.17 -7.23
CA LEU A 5 -21.12 -2.45 -5.90
C LEU A 5 -21.63 -1.14 -5.27
N LYS A 6 -22.92 -1.04 -4.98
CA LYS A 6 -23.51 0.15 -4.36
C LYS A 6 -23.56 0.07 -2.84
N GLN A 7 -23.69 -1.14 -2.32
CA GLN A 7 -23.77 -1.39 -0.88
C GLN A 7 -23.25 -2.78 -0.56
N TRP A 8 -22.51 -2.89 0.54
CA TRP A 8 -22.10 -4.17 1.13
C TRP A 8 -21.96 -4.03 2.65
N ALA A 9 -22.68 -4.86 3.39
CA ALA A 9 -22.82 -4.76 4.85
C ALA A 9 -23.28 -3.34 5.25
N ASN A 10 -22.51 -2.63 6.06
CA ASN A 10 -22.77 -1.25 6.51
C ASN A 10 -22.01 -0.19 5.69
N GLN A 11 -21.55 -0.54 4.48
CA GLN A 11 -20.81 0.35 3.60
C GLN A 11 -21.62 0.70 2.37
N GLU A 12 -21.56 1.96 1.97
CA GLU A 12 -22.15 2.48 0.74
C GLU A 12 -21.05 3.05 -0.16
N TYR A 13 -21.27 2.96 -1.49
CA TYR A 13 -20.29 3.34 -2.50
C TYR A 13 -20.92 4.20 -3.57
N LYS A 14 -20.29 5.33 -3.89
CA LYS A 14 -20.69 6.20 -5.00
C LYS A 14 -19.59 6.24 -6.06
N TYR A 15 -20.00 6.37 -7.31
CA TYR A 15 -19.12 6.35 -8.46
C TYR A 15 -19.40 7.54 -9.38
N ASP A 16 -18.34 8.01 -10.05
CA ASP A 16 -18.47 8.99 -11.13
C ASP A 16 -19.01 8.35 -12.43
N ALA A 17 -19.11 9.16 -13.49
CA ALA A 17 -19.61 8.71 -14.79
C ALA A 17 -18.69 7.68 -15.46
N TRP A 18 -17.37 7.74 -15.16
CA TRP A 18 -16.34 6.81 -15.69
C TRP A 18 -16.23 5.52 -14.90
N GLY A 19 -16.81 5.45 -13.70
CA GLY A 19 -16.81 4.27 -12.86
C GLY A 19 -15.78 4.29 -11.73
N ASN A 20 -15.13 5.41 -11.52
CA ASN A 20 -14.23 5.59 -10.40
C ASN A 20 -15.02 5.72 -9.10
N LEU A 21 -14.54 5.06 -8.04
CA LEU A 21 -15.13 5.21 -6.71
C LEU A 21 -14.81 6.60 -6.17
N ILE A 22 -15.81 7.45 -5.99
CA ILE A 22 -15.62 8.83 -5.50
C ILE A 22 -15.96 9.01 -4.03
N GLU A 23 -16.77 8.11 -3.47
CA GLU A 23 -17.13 8.17 -2.06
C GLU A 23 -17.41 6.76 -1.52
N LYS A 24 -16.91 6.49 -0.32
CA LYS A 24 -17.23 5.31 0.47
C LYS A 24 -17.67 5.75 1.86
N THR A 25 -18.86 5.37 2.27
CA THR A 25 -19.40 5.66 3.60
C THR A 25 -19.39 4.39 4.45
N VAL A 26 -19.00 4.50 5.72
CA VAL A 26 -19.00 3.40 6.69
C VAL A 26 -19.85 3.80 7.89
N GLY A 27 -21.03 3.21 8.00
CA GLY A 27 -22.02 3.64 8.99
C GLY A 27 -22.50 5.07 8.74
N ILE A 28 -22.72 5.84 9.82
CA ILE A 28 -23.29 7.21 9.73
C ILE A 28 -22.28 8.32 10.05
N VAL A 29 -21.09 7.98 10.51
CA VAL A 29 -20.12 8.95 11.05
C VAL A 29 -18.79 9.02 10.32
N ARG A 30 -18.51 8.08 9.43
CA ARG A 30 -17.21 8.03 8.74
C ARG A 30 -17.39 7.82 7.25
N TRP A 31 -16.75 8.66 6.45
CA TRP A 31 -16.72 8.51 5.00
C TRP A 31 -15.36 8.88 4.42
N GLN A 32 -15.09 8.35 3.24
CA GLN A 32 -13.87 8.62 2.48
C GLN A 32 -14.27 9.19 1.12
N THR A 33 -13.55 10.20 0.68
CA THR A 33 -13.66 10.75 -0.68
C THR A 33 -12.42 10.44 -1.48
N PHE A 34 -12.58 10.28 -2.78
CA PHE A 34 -11.53 9.91 -3.72
C PHE A 34 -11.59 10.86 -4.91
N THR A 35 -10.45 11.50 -5.23
CA THR A 35 -10.32 12.42 -6.36
C THR A 35 -9.38 11.83 -7.39
N TYR A 36 -9.75 11.93 -8.66
CA TYR A 36 -9.00 11.38 -9.78
C TYR A 36 -8.57 12.49 -10.74
N ASP A 37 -7.46 12.28 -11.44
CA ASP A 37 -7.04 13.13 -12.53
C ASP A 37 -7.76 12.77 -13.85
N CYS A 38 -7.41 13.48 -14.94
CA CYS A 38 -8.00 13.26 -16.27
C CYS A 38 -7.63 11.89 -16.90
N GLU A 39 -6.66 11.17 -16.33
CA GLU A 39 -6.26 9.82 -16.73
C GLU A 39 -6.84 8.73 -15.82
N ASN A 40 -7.82 9.10 -14.98
CA ASN A 40 -8.45 8.22 -13.98
C ASN A 40 -7.46 7.65 -12.93
N ARG A 41 -6.38 8.36 -12.62
CA ARG A 41 -5.47 7.99 -11.53
C ARG A 41 -5.90 8.68 -10.24
N LEU A 42 -5.89 7.95 -9.14
CA LEU A 42 -6.24 8.47 -7.82
C LEU A 42 -5.19 9.48 -7.35
N VAL A 43 -5.54 10.77 -7.26
CA VAL A 43 -4.61 11.83 -6.85
C VAL A 43 -4.81 12.32 -5.43
N LYS A 44 -5.99 12.07 -4.83
CA LYS A 44 -6.27 12.47 -3.45
C LYS A 44 -7.29 11.56 -2.80
N THR A 45 -7.08 11.27 -1.51
CA THR A 45 -8.09 10.68 -0.62
C THR A 45 -8.25 11.55 0.61
N GLU A 46 -9.46 11.65 1.14
CA GLU A 46 -9.75 12.30 2.41
C GLU A 46 -10.64 11.37 3.23
N THR A 47 -10.27 11.15 4.48
CA THR A 47 -11.10 10.46 5.45
C THR A 47 -11.69 11.47 6.40
N MET A 48 -13.01 11.44 6.52
CA MET A 48 -13.78 12.30 7.40
C MET A 48 -14.35 11.46 8.55
N ALA A 49 -14.27 11.98 9.75
CA ALA A 49 -14.95 11.44 10.91
C ALA A 49 -15.77 12.56 11.58
N ASP A 50 -17.03 12.31 11.81
CA ASP A 50 -18.03 13.26 12.31
C ASP A 50 -18.17 14.53 11.44
N THR A 51 -17.45 15.51 11.48
CA THR A 51 -17.47 16.71 10.60
C THR A 51 -16.06 17.24 10.35
N GLN A 52 -15.05 16.46 10.76
CA GLN A 52 -13.65 16.87 10.65
C GLN A 52 -12.87 15.95 9.71
N VAL A 53 -11.90 16.53 9.01
CA VAL A 53 -10.93 15.76 8.24
C VAL A 53 -9.99 15.06 9.21
N GLU A 54 -10.02 13.72 9.23
CA GLU A 54 -9.16 12.88 10.05
C GLU A 54 -7.79 12.67 9.38
N SER A 55 -7.82 12.44 8.06
CA SER A 55 -6.62 12.30 7.26
C SER A 55 -6.82 12.73 5.82
N THR A 56 -5.75 13.22 5.20
CA THR A 56 -5.68 13.50 3.77
C THR A 56 -4.44 12.82 3.21
N SER A 57 -4.58 12.17 2.05
CA SER A 57 -3.43 11.65 1.31
C SER A 57 -3.47 12.17 -0.13
N SER A 58 -2.31 12.57 -0.66
CA SER A 58 -2.14 12.96 -2.05
C SER A 58 -1.08 12.09 -2.72
N TYR A 59 -1.26 11.83 -4.02
CA TYR A 59 -0.47 10.87 -4.77
C TYR A 59 0.10 11.53 -6.03
N GLN A 60 1.34 11.19 -6.34
CA GLN A 60 2.05 11.67 -7.53
C GLN A 60 2.42 10.48 -8.41
N TYR A 61 2.33 10.68 -9.72
CA TYR A 61 2.60 9.65 -10.73
C TYR A 61 3.63 10.13 -11.75
N ASP A 62 4.42 9.21 -12.27
CA ASP A 62 5.26 9.48 -13.44
C ASP A 62 4.45 9.38 -14.75
N SER A 63 5.14 9.63 -15.87
CA SER A 63 4.54 9.56 -17.22
C SER A 63 4.06 8.17 -17.62
N LEU A 64 4.49 7.11 -16.93
CA LEU A 64 4.05 5.73 -17.15
C LEU A 64 2.91 5.32 -16.21
N GLY A 65 2.39 6.23 -15.39
CA GLY A 65 1.31 5.98 -14.45
C GLY A 65 1.73 5.24 -13.19
N ARG A 66 3.05 5.14 -12.90
CA ARG A 66 3.54 4.53 -11.67
C ARG A 66 3.54 5.57 -10.56
N ARG A 67 3.08 5.19 -9.36
CA ARG A 67 3.08 6.08 -8.20
C ARG A 67 4.52 6.35 -7.74
N VAL A 68 4.97 7.59 -7.81
CA VAL A 68 6.32 8.01 -7.39
C VAL A 68 6.33 8.76 -6.07
N GLY A 69 5.18 9.21 -5.59
CA GLY A 69 5.08 9.91 -4.31
C GLY A 69 3.73 9.73 -3.64
N LYS A 70 3.76 9.75 -2.30
CA LYS A 70 2.59 9.85 -1.42
C LYS A 70 2.91 10.88 -0.35
N GLN A 71 2.02 11.82 -0.12
CA GLN A 71 2.03 12.70 1.04
C GLN A 71 0.77 12.42 1.85
N SER A 72 0.93 12.13 3.12
CA SER A 72 -0.18 11.91 4.05
C SER A 72 -0.14 12.93 5.16
N GLU A 73 -1.29 13.49 5.49
CA GLU A 73 -1.49 14.33 6.65
C GLU A 73 -2.51 13.65 7.56
N ILE A 74 -2.09 13.29 8.76
CA ILE A 74 -2.90 12.63 9.78
C ILE A 74 -2.78 13.42 11.07
N LYS A 75 -3.88 14.00 11.54
CA LYS A 75 -3.94 14.79 12.79
C LYS A 75 -2.86 15.90 12.84
N GLY A 76 -2.62 16.57 11.69
CA GLY A 76 -1.64 17.65 11.57
C GLY A 76 -0.17 17.21 11.46
N GLN A 77 0.10 15.92 11.41
CA GLN A 77 1.43 15.39 11.09
C GLN A 77 1.50 15.02 9.61
N THR A 78 2.52 15.52 8.93
CA THR A 78 2.73 15.26 7.50
C THR A 78 3.86 14.26 7.31
N GLU A 79 3.59 13.23 6.55
CA GLU A 79 4.57 12.23 6.12
C GLU A 79 4.68 12.22 4.60
N HIS A 80 5.90 12.03 4.10
CA HIS A 80 6.17 11.89 2.68
C HIS A 80 6.80 10.53 2.41
N LYS A 81 6.29 9.82 1.39
CA LYS A 81 6.90 8.60 0.86
C LYS A 81 7.26 8.82 -0.60
N HIS A 82 8.45 8.39 -1.00
CA HIS A 82 8.88 8.36 -2.40
C HIS A 82 9.12 6.93 -2.84
N PHE A 83 8.76 6.63 -4.10
CA PHE A 83 8.89 5.30 -4.67
C PHE A 83 9.74 5.35 -5.94
N LEU A 84 10.74 4.50 -6.01
CA LEU A 84 11.60 4.32 -7.18
C LEU A 84 11.27 2.99 -7.86
N TRP A 85 11.15 3.02 -9.19
CA TRP A 85 10.73 1.88 -9.99
C TRP A 85 11.75 1.48 -11.04
N GLN A 86 11.84 0.17 -11.30
CA GLN A 86 12.47 -0.39 -12.49
C GLN A 86 11.41 -1.16 -13.28
N GLY A 87 11.00 -0.63 -14.43
CA GLY A 87 9.82 -1.15 -15.11
C GLY A 87 8.60 -1.08 -14.17
N LEU A 88 7.97 -2.21 -13.87
CA LEU A 88 6.84 -2.31 -12.95
C LEU A 88 7.24 -2.89 -11.58
N ARG A 89 8.53 -3.03 -11.29
CA ARG A 89 9.03 -3.45 -9.96
C ARG A 89 9.38 -2.23 -9.13
N MET A 90 8.85 -2.15 -7.93
CA MET A 90 9.24 -1.12 -6.96
C MET A 90 10.59 -1.51 -6.35
N LEU A 91 11.64 -0.72 -6.66
CA LEU A 91 12.98 -1.00 -6.14
C LEU A 91 13.21 -0.42 -4.76
N ARG A 92 12.65 0.76 -4.50
CA ARG A 92 12.96 1.50 -3.28
C ARG A 92 11.74 2.29 -2.81
N GLU A 93 11.54 2.28 -1.53
CA GLU A 93 10.63 3.15 -0.79
C GLU A 93 11.45 4.02 0.15
N GLU A 94 11.25 5.32 0.10
CA GLU A 94 11.83 6.29 1.00
C GLU A 94 10.73 6.89 1.87
N SER A 95 10.88 6.74 3.17
CA SER A 95 9.98 7.31 4.19
C SER A 95 10.79 8.16 5.17
N PRO A 96 10.18 9.06 5.95
CA PRO A 96 10.90 9.77 6.99
C PRO A 96 11.64 8.81 7.93
N GLY A 97 12.96 8.98 8.02
CA GLY A 97 13.83 8.18 8.88
C GLY A 97 14.12 6.75 8.43
N GLN A 98 13.59 6.29 7.28
CA GLN A 98 13.85 4.94 6.79
C GLN A 98 13.81 4.86 5.25
N ASN A 99 14.78 4.13 4.69
CA ASN A 99 14.79 3.71 3.29
C ASN A 99 14.71 2.18 3.22
N SER A 100 13.86 1.67 2.34
CA SER A 100 13.72 0.22 2.11
C SER A 100 14.04 -0.10 0.65
N LEU A 101 15.01 -0.98 0.42
CA LEU A 101 15.40 -1.48 -0.90
C LEU A 101 14.85 -2.90 -1.09
N TYR A 102 14.20 -3.15 -2.21
CA TYR A 102 13.59 -4.43 -2.55
C TYR A 102 14.40 -5.15 -3.63
N LEU A 103 14.73 -6.41 -3.37
CA LEU A 103 15.43 -7.29 -4.29
C LEU A 103 14.45 -8.37 -4.78
N TYR A 104 14.49 -8.63 -6.07
CA TYR A 104 13.57 -9.56 -6.74
C TYR A 104 14.32 -10.71 -7.41
N GLU A 105 13.64 -11.83 -7.56
CA GLU A 105 14.09 -12.93 -8.40
C GLU A 105 14.31 -12.43 -9.84
N PRO A 106 15.45 -12.79 -10.50
CA PRO A 106 15.72 -12.37 -11.87
C PRO A 106 14.57 -12.74 -12.83
N GLY A 107 14.09 -11.75 -13.59
CA GLY A 107 13.00 -11.96 -14.55
C GLY A 107 11.60 -12.13 -13.95
N SER A 108 11.45 -11.99 -12.62
CA SER A 108 10.21 -12.21 -11.87
C SER A 108 9.77 -10.95 -11.10
N TYR A 109 8.55 -10.96 -10.61
CA TYR A 109 8.02 -9.99 -9.64
C TYR A 109 8.05 -10.54 -8.20
N ALA A 110 8.56 -11.76 -7.99
CA ALA A 110 8.69 -12.37 -6.68
C ALA A 110 9.78 -11.66 -5.88
N PRO A 111 9.47 -11.02 -4.74
CA PRO A 111 10.48 -10.43 -3.90
C PRO A 111 11.28 -11.53 -3.18
N LEU A 112 12.60 -11.35 -3.11
CA LEU A 112 13.53 -12.23 -2.40
C LEU A 112 13.94 -11.66 -1.05
N ALA A 113 14.27 -10.36 -1.03
CA ALA A 113 14.75 -9.71 0.18
C ALA A 113 14.38 -8.23 0.20
N ARG A 114 14.35 -7.67 1.41
CA ARG A 114 14.27 -6.24 1.69
C ARG A 114 15.43 -5.83 2.59
N VAL A 115 16.07 -4.73 2.25
CA VAL A 115 17.12 -4.11 3.05
C VAL A 115 16.60 -2.79 3.58
N ASP A 116 16.44 -2.67 4.87
CA ASP A 116 16.01 -1.45 5.56
C ASP A 116 17.23 -0.72 6.11
N GLN A 117 17.33 0.55 5.77
CA GLN A 117 18.31 1.48 6.33
C GLN A 117 17.54 2.54 7.12
N LYS A 118 17.74 2.56 8.42
CA LYS A 118 17.17 3.59 9.30
C LYS A 118 18.18 4.70 9.56
N GLU A 119 17.67 5.93 9.60
CA GLU A 119 18.48 7.09 9.96
C GLU A 119 19.00 6.93 11.40
N GLY A 120 20.32 7.12 11.58
CA GLY A 120 20.98 6.97 12.89
C GLY A 120 21.37 5.53 13.27
N GLU A 121 20.96 4.51 12.51
CA GLU A 121 21.44 3.14 12.68
C GLU A 121 22.69 2.91 11.80
N ALA A 122 23.74 2.28 12.35
CA ALA A 122 24.99 1.99 11.62
C ALA A 122 24.86 0.76 10.69
N GLU A 123 23.96 -0.15 11.00
CA GLU A 123 23.77 -1.39 10.28
C GLU A 123 22.40 -1.44 9.61
N ASN A 124 22.37 -1.97 8.39
CA ASN A 124 21.15 -2.23 7.66
C ASN A 124 20.49 -3.51 8.18
N LYS A 125 19.17 -3.54 8.27
CA LYS A 125 18.41 -4.76 8.56
C LYS A 125 18.01 -5.45 7.26
N VAL A 126 18.27 -6.74 7.19
CA VAL A 126 17.93 -7.57 6.03
C VAL A 126 16.79 -8.49 6.40
N TYR A 127 15.79 -8.54 5.53
CA TYR A 127 14.63 -9.42 5.66
C TYR A 127 14.48 -10.26 4.40
N TYR A 128 14.09 -11.51 4.56
CA TYR A 128 13.90 -12.47 3.47
C TYR A 128 12.43 -12.79 3.28
N TYR A 129 11.98 -12.75 2.03
CA TYR A 129 10.60 -13.07 1.68
C TYR A 129 10.45 -14.57 1.41
N HIS A 130 9.36 -15.13 1.91
CA HIS A 130 8.86 -16.46 1.56
C HIS A 130 7.55 -16.25 0.81
N THR A 131 7.55 -16.64 -0.46
CA THR A 131 6.43 -16.41 -1.38
C THR A 131 5.76 -17.72 -1.76
N ASP A 132 4.52 -17.63 -2.23
CA ASP A 132 3.87 -18.75 -2.92
C ASP A 132 4.43 -18.94 -4.35
N GLN A 133 3.87 -19.92 -5.09
CA GLN A 133 4.31 -20.27 -6.44
C GLN A 133 4.15 -19.12 -7.46
N ILE A 134 3.32 -18.13 -7.18
CA ILE A 134 3.06 -16.99 -8.05
C ILE A 134 3.70 -15.69 -7.54
N GLY A 135 4.55 -15.78 -6.50
CA GLY A 135 5.32 -14.65 -5.97
C GLY A 135 4.58 -13.77 -4.96
N THR A 136 3.46 -14.23 -4.38
CA THR A 136 2.78 -13.51 -3.31
C THR A 136 3.53 -13.70 -2.00
N PRO A 137 3.94 -12.63 -1.30
CA PRO A 137 4.57 -12.75 0.01
C PRO A 137 3.64 -13.39 1.04
N LEU A 138 4.06 -14.50 1.64
CA LEU A 138 3.34 -15.18 2.72
C LEU A 138 3.95 -14.88 4.07
N GLU A 139 5.28 -14.87 4.14
CA GLU A 139 6.07 -14.64 5.34
C GLU A 139 7.28 -13.80 5.04
N MET A 140 7.83 -13.17 6.06
CA MET A 140 9.11 -12.48 6.02
C MET A 140 9.88 -12.82 7.29
N THR A 141 11.16 -13.19 7.13
CA THR A 141 12.07 -13.50 8.24
C THR A 141 13.19 -12.48 8.32
N ASP A 142 13.74 -12.28 9.51
CA ASP A 142 14.98 -11.54 9.71
C ASP A 142 16.22 -12.38 9.38
N ALA A 143 17.42 -11.85 9.65
CA ALA A 143 18.69 -12.52 9.40
C ALA A 143 18.92 -13.74 10.31
N GLU A 144 18.27 -13.80 11.46
CA GLU A 144 18.32 -14.89 12.43
C GLU A 144 17.27 -15.99 12.12
N GLY A 145 16.43 -15.77 11.09
CA GLY A 145 15.38 -16.70 10.67
C GLY A 145 14.10 -16.60 11.50
N GLN A 146 13.93 -15.53 12.28
CA GLN A 146 12.70 -15.27 13.04
C GLN A 146 11.63 -14.69 12.11
N ILE A 147 10.39 -15.19 12.22
CA ILE A 147 9.27 -14.64 11.44
C ILE A 147 8.90 -13.27 12.03
N VAL A 148 9.07 -12.21 11.24
CA VAL A 148 8.76 -10.82 11.60
C VAL A 148 7.48 -10.30 10.94
N TRP A 149 7.03 -11.01 9.90
CA TRP A 149 5.74 -10.75 9.26
C TRP A 149 5.16 -12.05 8.68
N GLN A 150 3.85 -12.25 8.84
CA GLN A 150 3.14 -13.38 8.27
C GLN A 150 1.68 -13.00 8.00
N ALA A 151 1.19 -13.30 6.80
CA ALA A 151 -0.18 -13.04 6.40
C ALA A 151 -0.91 -14.32 5.95
N LYS A 152 -2.20 -14.38 6.24
CA LYS A 152 -3.15 -15.31 5.62
C LYS A 152 -4.00 -14.55 4.62
N TYR A 153 -4.18 -15.12 3.43
CA TYR A 153 -4.94 -14.53 2.34
C TYR A 153 -6.26 -15.26 2.14
N ARG A 154 -7.27 -14.52 1.72
CA ARG A 154 -8.53 -15.07 1.20
C ARG A 154 -8.33 -15.54 -0.23
N ALA A 155 -9.23 -16.38 -0.72
CA ALA A 155 -9.15 -16.96 -2.06
C ALA A 155 -9.04 -15.93 -3.19
N TRP A 156 -9.47 -14.69 -2.99
CA TRP A 156 -9.37 -13.58 -3.95
C TRP A 156 -8.19 -12.62 -3.71
N GLY A 157 -7.19 -13.03 -2.92
CA GLY A 157 -5.93 -12.30 -2.74
C GLY A 157 -5.94 -11.18 -1.69
N ALA A 158 -7.07 -10.88 -1.06
CA ALA A 158 -7.09 -9.94 0.07
C ALA A 158 -6.48 -10.58 1.32
N VAL A 159 -5.72 -9.82 2.10
CA VAL A 159 -5.23 -10.27 3.40
C VAL A 159 -6.44 -10.49 4.32
N GLU A 160 -6.57 -11.71 4.82
CA GLU A 160 -7.61 -12.05 5.79
C GLU A 160 -7.16 -11.70 7.21
N LYS A 161 -5.90 -12.01 7.52
CA LYS A 161 -5.32 -11.81 8.86
C LYS A 161 -3.81 -11.66 8.77
N LEU A 162 -3.26 -10.70 9.48
CA LEU A 162 -1.85 -10.67 9.83
C LEU A 162 -1.64 -11.52 11.09
N VAL A 163 -0.85 -12.57 10.96
CA VAL A 163 -0.53 -13.49 12.07
C VAL A 163 0.61 -12.95 12.89
N VAL A 164 1.64 -12.42 12.20
CA VAL A 164 2.79 -11.70 12.76
C VAL A 164 2.90 -10.38 12.02
N ASN A 165 3.14 -9.28 12.72
CA ASN A 165 3.24 -7.93 12.14
C ASN A 165 4.18 -7.06 12.98
N GLU A 166 5.44 -7.51 13.13
CA GLU A 166 6.50 -6.77 13.84
C GLU A 166 7.17 -5.74 12.92
N VAL A 167 7.13 -5.99 11.61
CA VAL A 167 7.68 -5.12 10.59
C VAL A 167 6.59 -4.84 9.55
N GLU A 168 6.37 -3.57 9.20
CA GLU A 168 5.43 -3.18 8.14
C GLU A 168 5.88 -3.79 6.81
N GLN A 169 4.98 -4.49 6.12
CA GLN A 169 5.23 -5.10 4.82
C GLN A 169 4.04 -4.83 3.89
N ASN A 170 4.29 -4.07 2.81
CA ASN A 170 3.27 -3.53 1.93
C ASN A 170 3.24 -4.17 0.53
N LEU A 171 4.24 -4.97 0.16
CA LEU A 171 4.18 -5.71 -1.10
C LEU A 171 3.08 -6.78 -1.03
N ARG A 172 2.34 -6.90 -2.13
CA ARG A 172 1.30 -7.90 -2.35
C ARG A 172 1.58 -8.64 -3.65
N PHE A 173 0.60 -9.32 -4.19
CA PHE A 173 0.72 -10.09 -5.40
C PHE A 173 1.19 -9.23 -6.58
N GLN A 174 2.18 -9.71 -7.34
CA GLN A 174 2.68 -9.17 -8.62
C GLN A 174 2.88 -7.65 -8.65
N GLY A 175 3.64 -7.13 -7.70
CA GLY A 175 4.00 -5.71 -7.67
C GLY A 175 2.90 -4.80 -7.12
N GLN A 176 1.83 -5.35 -6.58
CA GLN A 176 0.85 -4.56 -5.84
C GLN A 176 1.46 -4.06 -4.53
N TYR A 177 1.15 -2.82 -4.20
CA TYR A 177 1.53 -2.19 -2.95
C TYR A 177 0.26 -1.89 -2.13
N PHE A 178 0.21 -2.37 -0.90
CA PHE A 178 -0.86 -2.06 0.03
C PHE A 178 -0.66 -0.67 0.59
N ASP A 179 -1.69 0.16 0.49
CA ASP A 179 -1.72 1.52 0.97
C ASP A 179 -2.80 1.62 2.05
N ALA A 180 -2.37 1.79 3.30
CA ALA A 180 -3.24 1.84 4.47
C ALA A 180 -3.99 3.17 4.58
#